data_838d81ddcf61f50990c481a329e1ec9c
#
_entry.id   838d81ddcf61f50990c481a329e1ec9c
#
_cell.length_a   1.000
_cell.length_b   1.000
_cell.length_c   1.000
_cell.angle_alpha   90.00
_cell.angle_beta   90.00
_cell.angle_gamma   90.00
#
_symmetry.space_group_name_H-M   'P 1'
#
loop_
_entity.id
_entity.type
_entity.pdbx_description
1 polymer ?
#
loop_
_entity_poly.entity_id
_entity_poly.type
_entity_poly.pdbx_seq_one_letter_code
_entity_poly.pdbx_strand_id
1 'polypeptide(L)'
;MLTDEYVKRVYAQVEKRDGDQPEFLQAVREVFESLEPVVAKHPEYEKAGVLERIVEPERVVKFRVAWTDDEGKVQVIRGYRIQFNSAIGPYKGGLRFHPSVNEGVIKFLGFEQILKNSLTSLPMGGGKGGSDFDPKGKSDAEVMRFCQAFMTELCRHIGQFTDVPAGDINVGGREIGYLFGQYKRIRDEYSGVLTGKGLEFGGSLARTEATGYGLCYYTAEAMRVLRNDSFEGKTVVISGSGNVAIFATEKAQALGAKVVTASDSNGYIYDPNGIQLDVVKDIKLGHRGRIKEYAERVPGSEYHEGCKGVWTVPCDIALPCATQNEIDEESAKALVANGCTVVCEGANMPSTPEAIAVYQSNNVLYGPAKAANAGGVAVSGLEMSQNSYRLSWTFEEVDGKLKSIMENIVANSLEAAKEYGHEGDLMLGANAAGFVKVANAMVAQGVL
;
A
#
# COMPACT_ATOMS: atom_id res chain seq x y z
N MET A 1 -13.02 8.73 19.74
CA MET A 1 -14.33 9.44 19.54
C MET A 1 -14.02 10.86 19.15
N LEU A 2 -14.52 11.36 18.01
CA LEU A 2 -14.26 12.72 17.53
C LEU A 2 -14.69 13.77 18.56
N THR A 3 -13.84 14.76 18.82
CA THR A 3 -14.05 15.79 19.84
C THR A 3 -14.12 17.20 19.24
N ASP A 4 -13.35 17.48 18.21
CA ASP A 4 -13.31 18.77 17.52
C ASP A 4 -14.60 19.04 16.73
N GLU A 5 -15.17 20.25 16.84
CA GLU A 5 -16.48 20.57 16.26
C GLU A 5 -16.46 20.65 14.73
N TYR A 6 -15.34 21.13 14.14
CA TYR A 6 -15.18 21.15 12.68
C TYR A 6 -15.12 19.74 12.12
N VAL A 7 -14.30 18.87 12.74
CA VAL A 7 -14.16 17.46 12.36
C VAL A 7 -15.47 16.71 12.48
N LYS A 8 -16.19 16.86 13.62
CA LYS A 8 -17.52 16.26 13.82
C LYS A 8 -18.52 16.66 12.75
N ARG A 9 -18.59 17.96 12.47
CA ARG A 9 -19.51 18.53 11.49
C ARG A 9 -19.28 17.92 10.10
N VAL A 10 -18.02 17.87 9.67
CA VAL A 10 -17.69 17.31 8.35
C VAL A 10 -17.93 15.80 8.33
N TYR A 11 -17.52 15.06 9.37
CA TYR A 11 -17.77 13.63 9.43
C TYR A 11 -19.26 13.28 9.38
N ALA A 12 -20.11 14.01 10.09
CA ALA A 12 -21.56 13.81 10.04
C ALA A 12 -22.14 14.06 8.64
N GLN A 13 -21.58 14.99 7.87
CA GLN A 13 -21.97 15.22 6.48
C GLN A 13 -21.58 14.03 5.59
N VAL A 14 -20.36 13.50 5.75
CA VAL A 14 -19.89 12.31 5.03
C VAL A 14 -20.76 11.10 5.36
N GLU A 15 -21.02 10.87 6.65
CA GLU A 15 -21.86 9.76 7.13
C GLU A 15 -23.29 9.80 6.56
N LYS A 16 -23.86 11.01 6.45
CA LYS A 16 -25.17 11.20 5.84
C LYS A 16 -25.17 10.96 4.31
N ARG A 17 -24.12 11.36 3.63
CA ARG A 17 -23.99 11.28 2.17
C ARG A 17 -23.59 9.87 1.70
N ASP A 18 -22.64 9.26 2.38
CA ASP A 18 -21.95 8.03 1.97
C ASP A 18 -22.25 6.86 2.94
N GLY A 19 -23.42 6.87 3.59
CA GLY A 19 -23.80 5.87 4.61
C GLY A 19 -23.87 4.42 4.13
N ASP A 20 -23.88 4.19 2.82
CA ASP A 20 -23.82 2.89 2.17
C ASP A 20 -22.37 2.40 1.86
N GLN A 21 -21.36 3.16 2.28
CA GLN A 21 -19.94 2.90 2.00
C GLN A 21 -19.13 2.70 3.31
N PRO A 22 -19.34 1.59 4.03
CA PRO A 22 -18.79 1.41 5.39
C PRO A 22 -17.27 1.47 5.44
N GLU A 23 -16.55 0.93 4.44
CA GLU A 23 -15.09 0.97 4.40
C GLU A 23 -14.56 2.41 4.23
N PHE A 24 -15.24 3.22 3.43
CA PHE A 24 -14.90 4.63 3.26
C PHE A 24 -15.13 5.43 4.54
N LEU A 25 -16.28 5.23 5.20
CA LEU A 25 -16.59 5.89 6.47
C LEU A 25 -15.59 5.54 7.56
N GLN A 26 -15.18 4.27 7.65
CA GLN A 26 -14.17 3.82 8.59
C GLN A 26 -12.83 4.56 8.34
N ALA A 27 -12.37 4.59 7.10
CA ALA A 27 -11.10 5.25 6.76
C ALA A 27 -11.12 6.75 7.05
N VAL A 28 -12.20 7.44 6.70
CA VAL A 28 -12.36 8.87 7.02
C VAL A 28 -12.31 9.10 8.52
N ARG A 29 -12.98 8.27 9.30
CA ARG A 29 -12.99 8.38 10.75
C ARG A 29 -11.62 8.21 11.36
N GLU A 30 -10.90 7.16 10.99
CA GLU A 30 -9.54 6.87 11.47
C GLU A 30 -8.57 8.02 11.17
N VAL A 31 -8.65 8.58 9.97
CA VAL A 31 -7.84 9.73 9.59
C VAL A 31 -8.24 10.96 10.39
N PHE A 32 -9.52 11.26 10.48
CA PHE A 32 -10.03 12.44 11.19
C PHE A 32 -9.70 12.43 12.69
N GLU A 33 -9.73 11.29 13.35
CA GLU A 33 -9.29 11.16 14.76
C GLU A 33 -7.82 11.60 14.93
N SER A 34 -6.96 11.31 13.96
CA SER A 34 -5.56 11.77 13.95
C SER A 34 -5.39 13.25 13.58
N LEU A 35 -6.38 13.86 12.92
CA LEU A 35 -6.28 15.25 12.44
C LEU A 35 -6.84 16.29 13.41
N GLU A 36 -7.55 15.91 14.47
CA GLU A 36 -8.09 16.86 15.46
C GLU A 36 -7.03 17.83 15.99
N PRO A 37 -5.84 17.38 16.46
CA PRO A 37 -4.81 18.30 16.94
C PRO A 37 -4.21 19.17 15.81
N VAL A 38 -4.30 18.71 14.57
CA VAL A 38 -3.83 19.47 13.39
C VAL A 38 -4.77 20.62 13.10
N VAL A 39 -6.06 20.34 12.90
CA VAL A 39 -7.05 21.38 12.55
C VAL A 39 -7.23 22.41 13.64
N ALA A 40 -7.07 22.02 14.92
CA ALA A 40 -7.10 22.96 16.05
C ALA A 40 -6.00 24.04 15.98
N LYS A 41 -4.85 23.72 15.36
CA LYS A 41 -3.76 24.67 15.14
C LYS A 41 -3.87 25.47 13.85
N HIS A 42 -4.71 25.04 12.92
CA HIS A 42 -4.82 25.57 11.55
C HIS A 42 -6.25 26.03 11.21
N PRO A 43 -6.76 27.12 11.81
CA PRO A 43 -8.12 27.60 11.55
C PRO A 43 -8.35 28.01 10.08
N GLU A 44 -7.28 28.26 9.33
CA GLU A 44 -7.34 28.50 7.89
C GLU A 44 -7.84 27.31 7.11
N TYR A 45 -7.69 26.08 7.61
CA TYR A 45 -8.19 24.88 6.93
C TYR A 45 -9.72 24.80 6.96
N GLU A 46 -10.34 25.15 8.09
CA GLU A 46 -11.80 25.25 8.15
C GLU A 46 -12.32 26.35 7.22
N LYS A 47 -11.68 27.52 7.26
CA LYS A 47 -12.06 28.64 6.39
C LYS A 47 -11.97 28.31 4.90
N ALA A 48 -11.01 27.46 4.52
CA ALA A 48 -10.83 27.00 3.13
C ALA A 48 -11.64 25.73 2.80
N GLY A 49 -12.39 25.16 3.74
CA GLY A 49 -13.16 23.93 3.56
C GLY A 49 -12.30 22.72 3.21
N VAL A 50 -11.11 22.60 3.82
CA VAL A 50 -10.13 21.56 3.45
C VAL A 50 -10.65 20.19 3.75
N LEU A 51 -11.28 19.95 4.92
CA LEU A 51 -11.80 18.62 5.27
C LEU A 51 -12.98 18.24 4.37
N GLU A 52 -13.87 19.17 4.06
CA GLU A 52 -14.99 18.93 3.13
C GLU A 52 -14.49 18.52 1.74
N ARG A 53 -13.43 19.15 1.27
CA ARG A 53 -12.86 18.93 -0.07
C ARG A 53 -12.01 17.65 -0.13
N ILE A 54 -11.26 17.32 0.91
CA ILE A 54 -10.36 16.16 0.89
C ILE A 54 -11.12 14.83 0.99
N VAL A 55 -12.35 14.83 1.50
CA VAL A 55 -13.22 13.65 1.58
C VAL A 55 -14.15 13.48 0.37
N GLU A 56 -14.12 14.44 -0.55
CA GLU A 56 -14.88 14.39 -1.80
C GLU A 56 -13.93 14.23 -2.98
N PRO A 57 -14.02 13.15 -3.79
CA PRO A 57 -13.17 12.99 -4.94
C PRO A 57 -13.44 14.09 -5.98
N GLU A 58 -12.38 14.60 -6.61
CA GLU A 58 -12.51 15.59 -7.69
C GLU A 58 -13.29 15.02 -8.88
N ARG A 59 -13.16 13.71 -9.15
CA ARG A 59 -13.92 13.01 -10.19
C ARG A 59 -14.10 11.53 -9.89
N VAL A 60 -15.30 11.04 -10.20
CA VAL A 60 -15.60 9.59 -10.23
C VAL A 60 -15.97 9.21 -11.67
N VAL A 61 -15.19 8.34 -12.26
CA VAL A 61 -15.43 7.80 -13.59
C VAL A 61 -15.85 6.35 -13.48
N LYS A 62 -17.08 6.06 -13.85
CA LYS A 62 -17.66 4.71 -13.91
C LYS A 62 -18.07 4.39 -15.33
N PHE A 63 -17.65 3.26 -15.84
CA PHE A 63 -17.88 2.89 -17.21
C PHE A 63 -18.16 1.40 -17.38
N ARG A 64 -18.87 1.06 -18.45
CA ARG A 64 -19.13 -0.31 -18.86
C ARG A 64 -17.91 -0.86 -19.59
N VAL A 65 -17.53 -2.08 -19.23
CA VAL A 65 -16.51 -2.86 -19.94
C VAL A 65 -17.19 -4.07 -20.59
N ALA A 66 -17.28 -4.08 -21.91
CA ALA A 66 -17.80 -5.19 -22.68
C ALA A 66 -16.64 -5.89 -23.41
N TRP A 67 -16.55 -7.22 -23.25
CA TRP A 67 -15.50 -8.04 -23.85
C TRP A 67 -16.03 -9.43 -24.17
N THR A 68 -15.29 -10.23 -24.95
CA THR A 68 -15.70 -11.56 -25.37
C THR A 68 -14.79 -12.62 -24.78
N ASP A 69 -15.36 -13.64 -24.12
CA ASP A 69 -14.62 -14.77 -23.59
C ASP A 69 -14.13 -15.74 -24.68
N ASP A 70 -13.45 -16.82 -24.29
CA ASP A 70 -12.92 -17.81 -25.22
C ASP A 70 -14.00 -18.62 -25.93
N GLU A 71 -15.22 -18.66 -25.39
CA GLU A 71 -16.38 -19.30 -26.00
C GLU A 71 -17.13 -18.39 -26.98
N GLY A 72 -16.67 -17.13 -27.15
CA GLY A 72 -17.31 -16.13 -27.99
C GLY A 72 -18.51 -15.43 -27.34
N LYS A 73 -18.76 -15.65 -26.06
CA LYS A 73 -19.85 -15.03 -25.30
C LYS A 73 -19.47 -13.64 -24.84
N VAL A 74 -20.40 -12.70 -25.00
CA VAL A 74 -20.22 -11.33 -24.51
C VAL A 74 -20.35 -11.27 -22.99
N GLN A 75 -19.33 -10.71 -22.37
CA GLN A 75 -19.28 -10.39 -20.94
C GLN A 75 -19.42 -8.89 -20.75
N VAL A 76 -20.18 -8.47 -19.73
CA VAL A 76 -20.38 -7.04 -19.42
C VAL A 76 -20.14 -6.83 -17.92
N ILE A 77 -19.13 -6.04 -17.61
CA ILE A 77 -18.73 -5.72 -16.23
C ILE A 77 -18.45 -4.23 -16.09
N ARG A 78 -18.08 -3.78 -14.90
CA ARG A 78 -17.91 -2.36 -14.56
C ARG A 78 -16.44 -2.01 -14.39
N GLY A 79 -16.07 -0.84 -14.89
CA GLY A 79 -14.79 -0.21 -14.61
C GLY A 79 -14.98 1.05 -13.78
N TYR A 80 -14.00 1.34 -12.93
CA TYR A 80 -13.97 2.51 -12.06
C TYR A 80 -12.61 3.18 -12.10
N ARG A 81 -12.60 4.53 -12.10
CA ARG A 81 -11.43 5.34 -11.78
C ARG A 81 -11.87 6.52 -10.93
N ILE A 82 -11.37 6.58 -9.71
CA ILE A 82 -11.59 7.70 -8.80
C ILE A 82 -10.32 8.55 -8.80
N GLN A 83 -10.45 9.75 -9.32
CA GLN A 83 -9.46 10.82 -9.32
C GLN A 83 -9.74 11.67 -8.09
N PHE A 84 -9.02 11.35 -6.99
CA PHE A 84 -9.47 11.81 -5.69
C PHE A 84 -8.97 13.22 -5.37
N ASN A 85 -7.66 13.46 -5.47
CA ASN A 85 -7.06 14.75 -5.15
C ASN A 85 -5.81 14.96 -5.99
N SER A 86 -5.69 16.10 -6.64
CA SER A 86 -4.56 16.48 -7.51
C SER A 86 -3.71 17.62 -6.97
N ALA A 87 -3.93 18.06 -5.73
CA ALA A 87 -3.27 19.26 -5.18
C ALA A 87 -1.73 19.20 -5.19
N ILE A 88 -1.14 18.00 -5.09
CA ILE A 88 0.32 17.83 -5.06
C ILE A 88 0.91 17.12 -6.28
N GLY A 89 0.11 16.84 -7.30
CA GLY A 89 0.57 16.21 -8.55
C GLY A 89 -0.53 15.40 -9.25
N PRO A 90 -0.19 14.72 -10.36
CA PRO A 90 -1.12 13.87 -11.08
C PRO A 90 -1.74 12.82 -10.17
N TYR A 91 -3.01 12.45 -10.41
CA TYR A 91 -3.62 11.36 -9.67
C TYR A 91 -2.79 10.09 -9.82
N LYS A 92 -2.52 9.41 -8.72
CA LYS A 92 -1.67 8.21 -8.70
C LYS A 92 -2.26 7.15 -7.80
N GLY A 93 -2.35 5.93 -8.31
CA GLY A 93 -2.78 4.76 -7.56
C GLY A 93 -3.17 3.58 -8.44
N GLY A 94 -3.20 2.39 -7.83
CA GLY A 94 -3.36 1.12 -8.53
C GLY A 94 -4.74 0.88 -9.13
N LEU A 95 -4.78 -0.09 -10.03
CA LEU A 95 -6.00 -0.73 -10.55
C LEU A 95 -6.14 -2.09 -9.88
N ARG A 96 -7.32 -2.41 -9.36
CA ARG A 96 -7.66 -3.70 -8.74
C ARG A 96 -8.66 -4.46 -9.59
N PHE A 97 -8.36 -5.70 -9.94
CA PHE A 97 -9.31 -6.59 -10.62
C PHE A 97 -9.74 -7.70 -9.66
N HIS A 98 -10.92 -7.53 -9.07
CA HIS A 98 -11.44 -8.47 -8.09
C HIS A 98 -12.97 -8.36 -7.98
N PRO A 99 -13.71 -9.48 -7.78
CA PRO A 99 -15.18 -9.45 -7.68
C PRO A 99 -15.74 -8.52 -6.60
N SER A 100 -14.98 -8.23 -5.55
CA SER A 100 -15.39 -7.33 -4.47
C SER A 100 -15.31 -5.84 -4.84
N VAL A 101 -14.77 -5.50 -6.01
CA VAL A 101 -14.60 -4.10 -6.42
C VAL A 101 -15.97 -3.47 -6.67
N ASN A 102 -16.21 -2.39 -5.98
CA ASN A 102 -17.34 -1.48 -6.13
C ASN A 102 -16.86 -0.03 -5.91
N GLU A 103 -17.74 0.92 -6.09
CA GLU A 103 -17.40 2.33 -5.99
C GLU A 103 -16.91 2.73 -4.59
N GLY A 104 -17.56 2.24 -3.53
CA GLY A 104 -17.18 2.52 -2.14
C GLY A 104 -15.79 1.99 -1.79
N VAL A 105 -15.46 0.76 -2.21
CA VAL A 105 -14.12 0.17 -2.04
C VAL A 105 -13.05 0.99 -2.77
N ILE A 106 -13.32 1.41 -4.00
CA ILE A 106 -12.35 2.21 -4.76
C ILE A 106 -12.23 3.62 -4.19
N LYS A 107 -13.33 4.21 -3.68
CA LYS A 107 -13.33 5.52 -3.00
C LYS A 107 -12.50 5.47 -1.71
N PHE A 108 -12.71 4.46 -0.87
CA PHE A 108 -11.90 4.21 0.32
C PHE A 108 -10.39 4.16 0.00
N LEU A 109 -10.02 3.29 -0.95
CA LEU A 109 -8.62 3.13 -1.34
C LEU A 109 -8.02 4.38 -1.99
N GLY A 110 -8.83 5.17 -2.70
CA GLY A 110 -8.42 6.43 -3.31
C GLY A 110 -8.15 7.51 -2.26
N PHE A 111 -8.98 7.58 -1.23
CA PHE A 111 -8.79 8.50 -0.10
C PHE A 111 -7.49 8.22 0.65
N GLU A 112 -7.25 6.98 1.04
CA GLU A 112 -6.00 6.61 1.71
C GLU A 112 -4.76 6.87 0.85
N GLN A 113 -4.91 6.74 -0.47
CA GLN A 113 -3.81 6.96 -1.41
C GLN A 113 -3.32 8.42 -1.41
N ILE A 114 -4.17 9.40 -1.08
CA ILE A 114 -3.78 10.81 -0.97
C ILE A 114 -2.64 10.98 0.05
N LEU A 115 -2.86 10.48 1.27
CA LEU A 115 -1.91 10.63 2.38
C LEU A 115 -0.66 9.79 2.14
N LYS A 116 -0.83 8.56 1.67
CA LYS A 116 0.28 7.66 1.34
C LYS A 116 1.23 8.25 0.30
N ASN A 117 0.70 8.81 -0.78
CA ASN A 117 1.51 9.43 -1.83
C ASN A 117 2.21 10.69 -1.32
N SER A 118 1.52 11.49 -0.52
CA SER A 118 2.05 12.70 0.09
C SER A 118 3.28 12.43 0.94
N LEU A 119 3.29 11.34 1.71
CA LEU A 119 4.41 10.93 2.57
C LEU A 119 5.70 10.69 1.78
N THR A 120 5.62 10.21 0.54
CA THR A 120 6.82 9.99 -0.29
C THR A 120 7.57 11.26 -0.66
N SER A 121 6.97 12.43 -0.44
CA SER A 121 7.44 13.74 -0.91
C SER A 121 7.54 13.91 -2.43
N LEU A 122 7.20 12.90 -3.21
CA LEU A 122 7.14 12.97 -4.66
C LEU A 122 5.85 13.67 -5.13
N PRO A 123 5.87 14.33 -6.30
CA PRO A 123 4.71 15.08 -6.81
C PRO A 123 3.65 14.12 -7.39
N MET A 124 2.87 13.52 -6.51
CA MET A 124 1.81 12.57 -6.84
C MET A 124 0.56 12.86 -6.02
N GLY A 125 -0.55 13.09 -6.67
CA GLY A 125 -1.87 13.15 -6.06
C GLY A 125 -2.43 11.77 -5.70
N GLY A 126 -3.68 11.71 -5.29
CA GLY A 126 -4.38 10.46 -4.92
C GLY A 126 -5.39 10.03 -5.98
N GLY A 127 -5.38 8.75 -6.31
CA GLY A 127 -6.39 8.13 -7.17
C GLY A 127 -6.40 6.61 -7.02
N LYS A 128 -7.49 5.99 -7.42
CA LYS A 128 -7.63 4.53 -7.41
C LYS A 128 -8.60 4.09 -8.49
N GLY A 129 -8.45 2.86 -8.96
CA GLY A 129 -9.38 2.32 -9.94
C GLY A 129 -9.47 0.81 -9.89
N GLY A 130 -10.27 0.24 -10.77
CA GLY A 130 -10.41 -1.20 -10.86
C GLY A 130 -11.69 -1.65 -11.55
N SER A 131 -11.96 -2.93 -11.43
CA SER A 131 -13.14 -3.59 -12.00
C SER A 131 -13.55 -4.78 -11.13
N ASP A 132 -14.81 -5.12 -11.16
CA ASP A 132 -15.35 -6.38 -10.62
C ASP A 132 -15.01 -7.62 -11.47
N PHE A 133 -14.06 -7.49 -12.39
CA PHE A 133 -13.49 -8.59 -13.16
C PHE A 133 -12.73 -9.57 -12.26
N ASP A 134 -13.03 -10.86 -12.38
CA ASP A 134 -12.27 -11.93 -11.75
C ASP A 134 -11.34 -12.60 -12.78
N PRO A 135 -10.02 -12.39 -12.72
CA PRO A 135 -9.07 -13.02 -13.62
C PRO A 135 -8.79 -14.49 -13.28
N LYS A 136 -9.30 -14.99 -12.14
CA LYS A 136 -9.06 -16.37 -11.72
C LYS A 136 -9.72 -17.35 -12.68
N GLY A 137 -8.91 -18.26 -13.20
CA GLY A 137 -9.38 -19.28 -14.16
C GLY A 137 -9.58 -18.76 -15.59
N LYS A 138 -9.23 -17.50 -15.86
CA LYS A 138 -9.26 -16.92 -17.22
C LYS A 138 -7.96 -17.20 -17.97
N SER A 139 -8.08 -17.41 -19.29
CA SER A 139 -6.93 -17.52 -20.17
C SER A 139 -6.20 -16.17 -20.32
N ASP A 140 -4.93 -16.20 -20.72
CA ASP A 140 -4.18 -14.97 -21.04
C ASP A 140 -4.85 -14.17 -22.15
N ALA A 141 -5.49 -14.86 -23.11
CA ALA A 141 -6.22 -14.21 -24.19
C ALA A 141 -7.49 -13.49 -23.68
N GLU A 142 -8.22 -14.08 -22.74
CA GLU A 142 -9.37 -13.45 -22.10
C GLU A 142 -8.94 -12.22 -21.29
N VAL A 143 -7.89 -12.35 -20.46
CA VAL A 143 -7.35 -11.24 -19.67
C VAL A 143 -6.87 -10.11 -20.57
N MET A 144 -6.22 -10.43 -21.71
CA MET A 144 -5.79 -9.43 -22.69
C MET A 144 -6.98 -8.69 -23.29
N ARG A 145 -8.02 -9.40 -23.76
CA ARG A 145 -9.23 -8.79 -24.31
C ARG A 145 -9.94 -7.90 -23.30
N PHE A 146 -10.04 -8.37 -22.05
CA PHE A 146 -10.61 -7.57 -20.99
C PHE A 146 -9.78 -6.29 -20.74
N CYS A 147 -8.46 -6.38 -20.58
CA CYS A 147 -7.57 -5.23 -20.39
C CYS A 147 -7.68 -4.22 -21.55
N GLN A 148 -7.76 -4.69 -22.78
CA GLN A 148 -7.95 -3.85 -23.96
C GLN A 148 -9.29 -3.12 -23.93
N ALA A 149 -10.38 -3.82 -23.60
CA ALA A 149 -11.71 -3.22 -23.47
C ALA A 149 -11.76 -2.19 -22.33
N PHE A 150 -11.18 -2.52 -21.16
CA PHE A 150 -11.08 -1.63 -20.02
C PHE A 150 -10.30 -0.35 -20.35
N MET A 151 -9.13 -0.49 -20.99
CA MET A 151 -8.30 0.65 -21.37
C MET A 151 -8.94 1.51 -22.47
N THR A 152 -9.74 0.94 -23.35
CA THR A 152 -10.46 1.69 -24.38
C THR A 152 -11.36 2.77 -23.78
N GLU A 153 -11.97 2.49 -22.64
CA GLU A 153 -12.76 3.50 -21.91
C GLU A 153 -11.87 4.39 -21.03
N LEU A 154 -10.94 3.80 -20.30
CA LEU A 154 -10.11 4.51 -19.34
C LEU A 154 -9.16 5.53 -20.00
N CYS A 155 -8.66 5.27 -21.21
CA CYS A 155 -7.66 6.10 -21.88
C CYS A 155 -8.07 7.57 -22.10
N ARG A 156 -9.37 7.87 -22.03
CA ARG A 156 -9.90 9.23 -22.14
C ARG A 156 -9.66 10.09 -20.92
N HIS A 157 -9.34 9.45 -19.80
CA HIS A 157 -9.29 10.08 -18.47
C HIS A 157 -7.90 10.07 -17.84
N ILE A 158 -6.94 9.36 -18.43
CA ILE A 158 -5.59 9.17 -17.88
C ILE A 158 -4.51 9.71 -18.82
N GLY A 159 -3.32 9.90 -18.29
CA GLY A 159 -2.17 10.37 -19.06
C GLY A 159 -0.99 10.69 -18.12
N GLN A 160 0.20 10.80 -18.70
CA GLN A 160 1.45 11.01 -17.95
C GLN A 160 1.39 12.21 -16.97
N PHE A 161 0.67 13.27 -17.33
CA PHE A 161 0.60 14.51 -16.55
C PHE A 161 -0.74 14.72 -15.84
N THR A 162 -1.69 13.80 -16.03
CA THR A 162 -3.04 13.92 -15.47
C THR A 162 -3.31 12.85 -14.43
N ASP A 163 -3.14 11.60 -14.81
CA ASP A 163 -3.47 10.45 -13.98
C ASP A 163 -2.65 9.23 -14.41
N VAL A 164 -1.87 8.68 -13.49
CA VAL A 164 -0.94 7.58 -13.77
C VAL A 164 -1.32 6.36 -12.93
N PRO A 165 -2.15 5.44 -13.46
CA PRO A 165 -2.48 4.20 -12.77
C PRO A 165 -1.28 3.26 -12.60
N ALA A 166 -1.41 2.30 -11.70
CA ALA A 166 -0.42 1.25 -11.43
C ALA A 166 -1.10 -0.10 -11.23
N GLY A 167 -0.33 -1.14 -10.91
CA GLY A 167 -0.86 -2.41 -10.46
C GLY A 167 -1.36 -2.38 -9.01
N ASP A 168 -2.25 -3.31 -8.68
CA ASP A 168 -2.79 -3.63 -7.37
C ASP A 168 -3.23 -5.11 -7.40
N ILE A 169 -4.16 -5.55 -6.55
CA ILE A 169 -4.61 -6.95 -6.54
C ILE A 169 -5.02 -7.42 -7.95
N ASN A 170 -4.41 -8.52 -8.40
CA ASN A 170 -4.62 -9.15 -9.71
C ASN A 170 -4.30 -8.26 -10.93
N VAL A 171 -3.52 -7.21 -10.74
CA VAL A 171 -2.98 -6.38 -11.83
C VAL A 171 -1.47 -6.30 -11.66
N GLY A 172 -0.79 -7.22 -12.31
CA GLY A 172 0.68 -7.31 -12.34
C GLY A 172 1.27 -6.82 -13.67
N GLY A 173 2.53 -7.18 -13.92
CA GLY A 173 3.24 -6.78 -15.14
C GLY A 173 2.56 -7.21 -16.44
N ARG A 174 1.91 -8.39 -16.45
CA ARG A 174 1.12 -8.87 -17.59
C ARG A 174 -0.03 -7.94 -17.93
N GLU A 175 -0.88 -7.63 -16.95
CA GLU A 175 -2.04 -6.74 -17.10
C GLU A 175 -1.60 -5.33 -17.46
N ILE A 176 -0.57 -4.81 -16.79
CA ILE A 176 0.00 -3.49 -17.12
C ILE A 176 0.52 -3.46 -18.55
N GLY A 177 1.15 -4.54 -19.01
CA GLY A 177 1.58 -4.66 -20.41
C GLY A 177 0.42 -4.56 -21.41
N TYR A 178 -0.66 -5.32 -21.17
CA TYR A 178 -1.86 -5.28 -22.03
C TYR A 178 -2.55 -3.91 -22.01
N LEU A 179 -2.66 -3.30 -20.82
CA LEU A 179 -3.22 -1.95 -20.67
C LEU A 179 -2.37 -0.90 -21.38
N PHE A 180 -1.05 -0.94 -21.24
CA PHE A 180 -0.14 0.00 -21.88
C PHE A 180 -0.14 -0.14 -23.41
N GLY A 181 -0.12 -1.38 -23.91
CA GLY A 181 -0.20 -1.65 -25.35
C GLY A 181 -1.47 -1.08 -25.98
N GLN A 182 -2.62 -1.21 -25.32
CA GLN A 182 -3.88 -0.65 -25.80
C GLN A 182 -3.92 0.88 -25.70
N TYR A 183 -3.41 1.46 -24.61
CA TYR A 183 -3.29 2.92 -24.47
C TYR A 183 -2.45 3.51 -25.63
N LYS A 184 -1.25 2.95 -25.83
CA LYS A 184 -0.36 3.37 -26.93
C LYS A 184 -1.04 3.28 -28.29
N ARG A 185 -1.80 2.20 -28.55
CA ARG A 185 -2.52 1.99 -29.80
C ARG A 185 -3.60 3.04 -30.05
N ILE A 186 -4.34 3.46 -29.01
CA ILE A 186 -5.45 4.41 -29.16
C ILE A 186 -4.94 5.85 -29.21
N ARG A 187 -3.96 6.19 -28.35
CA ARG A 187 -3.46 7.56 -28.21
C ARG A 187 -2.38 7.92 -29.22
N ASP A 188 -1.81 6.91 -29.90
CA ASP A 188 -0.66 7.06 -30.82
C ASP A 188 0.53 7.77 -30.16
N GLU A 189 0.76 7.51 -28.88
CA GLU A 189 1.83 8.11 -28.10
C GLU A 189 2.52 7.09 -27.20
N TYR A 190 3.84 7.26 -27.03
CA TYR A 190 4.64 6.51 -26.10
C TYR A 190 4.99 7.41 -24.91
N SER A 191 4.18 7.33 -23.85
CA SER A 191 4.27 8.23 -22.71
C SER A 191 4.53 7.47 -21.39
N GLY A 192 4.78 8.21 -20.31
CA GLY A 192 4.92 7.68 -18.95
C GLY A 192 3.61 7.36 -18.25
N VAL A 193 2.54 7.11 -18.98
CA VAL A 193 1.28 6.61 -18.44
C VAL A 193 1.48 5.19 -17.89
N LEU A 194 0.85 4.84 -16.80
CA LEU A 194 1.00 3.60 -16.06
C LEU A 194 2.40 3.41 -15.44
N THR A 195 2.45 2.81 -14.28
CA THR A 195 3.69 2.32 -13.64
C THR A 195 3.58 0.84 -13.30
N GLY A 196 4.73 0.20 -13.06
CA GLY A 196 4.83 -1.26 -13.00
C GLY A 196 4.95 -1.89 -14.38
N LYS A 197 5.42 -1.11 -15.36
CA LYS A 197 5.71 -1.59 -16.72
C LYS A 197 6.90 -2.57 -16.72
N GLY A 198 6.97 -3.40 -17.75
CA GLY A 198 8.17 -4.19 -18.04
C GLY A 198 9.36 -3.30 -18.36
N LEU A 199 10.56 -3.78 -18.05
CA LEU A 199 11.82 -3.03 -18.30
C LEU A 199 11.98 -2.67 -19.77
N GLU A 200 11.47 -3.50 -20.67
CA GLU A 200 11.55 -3.33 -22.12
C GLU A 200 10.74 -2.12 -22.63
N PHE A 201 9.81 -1.61 -21.84
CA PHE A 201 8.94 -0.50 -22.23
C PHE A 201 8.72 0.55 -21.13
N GLY A 202 9.79 0.86 -20.41
CA GLY A 202 9.84 2.00 -19.49
C GLY A 202 9.58 1.69 -18.03
N GLY A 203 9.67 0.43 -17.62
CA GLY A 203 9.64 0.02 -16.21
C GLY A 203 10.91 0.42 -15.46
N SER A 204 10.83 0.39 -14.14
CA SER A 204 11.95 0.65 -13.24
C SER A 204 12.47 -0.62 -12.59
N LEU A 205 13.79 -0.73 -12.48
CA LEU A 205 14.42 -1.68 -11.58
C LEU A 205 13.99 -1.44 -10.12
N ALA A 206 14.17 -2.43 -9.28
CA ALA A 206 13.76 -2.44 -7.86
C ALA A 206 12.24 -2.23 -7.61
N ARG A 207 11.38 -2.24 -8.65
CA ARG A 207 9.92 -2.03 -8.46
C ARG A 207 9.24 -3.21 -7.77
N THR A 208 9.67 -4.41 -8.08
CA THR A 208 9.11 -5.65 -7.48
C THR A 208 9.49 -5.77 -6.01
N GLU A 209 10.70 -5.38 -5.68
CA GLU A 209 11.31 -5.42 -4.34
C GLU A 209 10.80 -4.28 -3.45
N ALA A 210 10.39 -3.18 -4.04
CA ALA A 210 10.21 -1.88 -3.41
C ALA A 210 9.36 -1.87 -2.15
N THR A 211 8.27 -2.62 -2.08
CA THR A 211 7.40 -2.63 -0.90
C THR A 211 8.07 -3.35 0.26
N GLY A 212 8.65 -4.52 0.02
CA GLY A 212 9.37 -5.29 1.05
C GLY A 212 10.64 -4.60 1.52
N TYR A 213 11.44 -4.08 0.59
CA TYR A 213 12.65 -3.32 0.91
C TYR A 213 12.32 -2.04 1.67
N GLY A 214 11.34 -1.29 1.18
CA GLY A 214 10.88 -0.07 1.83
C GLY A 214 10.39 -0.30 3.25
N LEU A 215 9.62 -1.37 3.48
CA LEU A 215 9.18 -1.79 4.81
C LEU A 215 10.37 -1.97 5.76
N CYS A 216 11.42 -2.67 5.31
CA CYS A 216 12.60 -2.88 6.13
C CYS A 216 13.40 -1.60 6.37
N TYR A 217 13.52 -0.70 5.39
CA TYR A 217 14.18 0.60 5.57
C TYR A 217 13.40 1.48 6.55
N TYR A 218 12.07 1.53 6.42
CA TYR A 218 11.22 2.23 7.37
C TYR A 218 11.38 1.70 8.79
N THR A 219 11.30 0.37 8.95
CA THR A 219 11.43 -0.30 10.26
C THR A 219 12.80 -0.05 10.88
N ALA A 220 13.88 -0.19 10.09
CA ALA A 220 15.24 0.06 10.54
C ALA A 220 15.42 1.49 11.04
N GLU A 221 14.93 2.48 10.29
CA GLU A 221 15.03 3.88 10.68
C GLU A 221 14.19 4.21 11.93
N ALA A 222 12.97 3.69 12.02
CA ALA A 222 12.12 3.86 13.19
C ALA A 222 12.77 3.25 14.45
N MET A 223 13.35 2.05 14.34
CA MET A 223 14.09 1.41 15.43
C MET A 223 15.33 2.23 15.81
N ARG A 224 16.09 2.69 14.85
CA ARG A 224 17.29 3.51 15.07
C ARG A 224 16.97 4.77 15.84
N VAL A 225 15.95 5.51 15.42
CA VAL A 225 15.61 6.82 16.02
C VAL A 225 14.92 6.67 17.37
N LEU A 226 13.95 5.75 17.50
CA LEU A 226 13.10 5.65 18.68
C LEU A 226 13.65 4.70 19.75
N ARG A 227 14.51 3.75 19.37
CA ARG A 227 14.99 2.68 20.28
C ARG A 227 16.52 2.58 20.34
N ASN A 228 17.26 3.29 19.49
CA ASN A 228 18.69 3.11 19.27
C ASN A 228 19.05 1.63 19.01
N ASP A 229 18.25 0.97 18.19
CA ASP A 229 18.28 -0.47 17.89
C ASP A 229 18.31 -0.73 16.39
N SER A 230 18.52 -1.97 15.97
CA SER A 230 18.63 -2.37 14.55
C SER A 230 18.08 -3.78 14.31
N PHE A 231 18.07 -4.24 13.06
CA PHE A 231 17.74 -5.63 12.69
C PHE A 231 18.81 -6.65 13.10
N GLU A 232 20.03 -6.21 13.37
CA GLU A 232 21.17 -7.12 13.64
C GLU A 232 20.88 -8.03 14.83
N GLY A 233 20.95 -9.34 14.60
CA GLY A 233 20.72 -10.38 15.61
C GLY A 233 19.25 -10.55 16.05
N LYS A 234 18.30 -9.82 15.48
CA LYS A 234 16.87 -9.92 15.82
C LYS A 234 16.20 -11.11 15.17
N THR A 235 15.24 -11.69 15.88
CA THR A 235 14.32 -12.68 15.34
C THR A 235 13.09 -11.98 14.75
N VAL A 236 12.80 -12.26 13.47
CA VAL A 236 11.72 -11.60 12.73
C VAL A 236 10.68 -12.63 12.30
N VAL A 237 9.41 -12.30 12.54
CA VAL A 237 8.24 -13.05 12.04
C VAL A 237 7.62 -12.27 10.91
N ILE A 238 7.43 -12.93 9.76
CA ILE A 238 6.79 -12.36 8.57
C ILE A 238 5.62 -13.26 8.16
N SER A 239 4.46 -12.66 7.91
CA SER A 239 3.33 -13.37 7.30
C SER A 239 3.35 -13.22 5.79
N GLY A 240 2.71 -14.19 5.11
CA GLY A 240 2.66 -14.22 3.66
C GLY A 240 3.85 -14.91 3.00
N SER A 241 3.75 -15.07 1.71
CA SER A 241 4.78 -15.60 0.81
C SER A 241 4.66 -15.01 -0.61
N GLY A 242 4.00 -13.86 -0.71
CA GLY A 242 3.96 -13.06 -1.94
C GLY A 242 5.16 -12.10 -2.03
N ASN A 243 5.16 -11.21 -3.03
CA ASN A 243 6.27 -10.30 -3.29
C ASN A 243 6.69 -9.49 -2.05
N VAL A 244 5.73 -8.92 -1.32
CA VAL A 244 6.05 -8.11 -0.13
C VAL A 244 6.80 -8.94 0.91
N ALA A 245 6.29 -10.13 1.24
CA ALA A 245 6.91 -11.03 2.22
C ALA A 245 8.28 -11.55 1.78
N ILE A 246 8.42 -11.97 0.51
CA ILE A 246 9.69 -12.47 -0.06
C ILE A 246 10.78 -11.40 0.04
N PHE A 247 10.49 -10.18 -0.42
CA PHE A 247 11.49 -9.12 -0.43
C PHE A 247 11.69 -8.44 0.92
N ALA A 248 10.70 -8.47 1.82
CA ALA A 248 10.91 -8.12 3.22
C ALA A 248 11.86 -9.13 3.90
N THR A 249 11.67 -10.43 3.65
CA THR A 249 12.57 -11.49 4.14
C THR A 249 14.00 -11.28 3.64
N GLU A 250 14.17 -11.04 2.34
CA GLU A 250 15.48 -10.79 1.72
C GLU A 250 16.20 -9.59 2.36
N LYS A 251 15.49 -8.47 2.49
CA LYS A 251 16.09 -7.26 3.05
C LYS A 251 16.35 -7.38 4.55
N ALA A 252 15.44 -7.98 5.32
CA ALA A 252 15.64 -8.19 6.75
C ALA A 252 16.85 -9.09 7.03
N GLN A 253 17.01 -10.17 6.26
CA GLN A 253 18.21 -11.04 6.34
C GLN A 253 19.49 -10.28 5.95
N ALA A 254 19.45 -9.46 4.90
CA ALA A 254 20.57 -8.62 4.51
C ALA A 254 20.95 -7.57 5.57
N LEU A 255 20.00 -7.17 6.43
CA LEU A 255 20.22 -6.27 7.56
C LEU A 255 20.65 -7.01 8.86
N GLY A 256 20.92 -8.30 8.79
CA GLY A 256 21.45 -9.11 9.90
C GLY A 256 20.37 -9.80 10.76
N ALA A 257 19.11 -9.78 10.36
CA ALA A 257 18.05 -10.46 11.10
C ALA A 257 17.91 -11.94 10.71
N LYS A 258 17.36 -12.72 11.65
CA LYS A 258 16.92 -14.09 11.43
C LYS A 258 15.40 -14.12 11.21
N VAL A 259 14.95 -14.23 9.96
CA VAL A 259 13.53 -14.41 9.64
C VAL A 259 13.17 -15.87 9.83
N VAL A 260 12.16 -16.18 10.65
CA VAL A 260 11.86 -17.56 11.05
C VAL A 260 10.51 -18.08 10.54
N THR A 261 9.73 -17.28 9.84
CA THR A 261 8.41 -17.69 9.33
C THR A 261 8.14 -17.23 7.90
N ALA A 262 7.28 -17.99 7.25
CA ALA A 262 6.57 -17.60 6.03
C ALA A 262 5.17 -18.26 6.06
N SER A 263 4.16 -17.67 5.44
CA SER A 263 2.79 -18.22 5.47
C SER A 263 2.06 -18.10 4.14
N ASP A 264 1.01 -18.88 3.99
CA ASP A 264 -0.02 -18.68 2.97
C ASP A 264 -1.42 -18.89 3.59
N SER A 265 -2.47 -18.89 2.76
CA SER A 265 -3.85 -19.01 3.25
C SER A 265 -4.16 -20.32 3.99
N ASN A 266 -3.33 -21.34 3.86
CA ASN A 266 -3.57 -22.66 4.46
C ASN A 266 -2.81 -22.85 5.79
N GLY A 267 -1.66 -22.19 5.94
CA GLY A 267 -0.84 -22.35 7.14
C GLY A 267 0.46 -21.57 7.07
N TYR A 268 1.36 -21.85 8.00
CA TYR A 268 2.66 -21.18 8.09
C TYR A 268 3.79 -22.17 8.32
N ILE A 269 4.98 -21.75 7.94
CA ILE A 269 6.26 -22.40 8.22
C ILE A 269 6.89 -21.74 9.44
N TYR A 270 7.47 -22.55 10.30
CA TYR A 270 8.43 -22.14 11.32
C TYR A 270 9.77 -22.84 11.07
N ASP A 271 10.82 -22.07 10.86
CA ASP A 271 12.18 -22.55 10.73
C ASP A 271 13.07 -21.86 11.78
N PRO A 272 13.44 -22.55 12.87
CA PRO A 272 14.24 -21.97 13.94
C PRO A 272 15.66 -21.59 13.50
N ASN A 273 16.14 -22.16 12.40
CA ASN A 273 17.45 -21.85 11.82
C ASN A 273 17.44 -20.61 10.90
N GLY A 274 16.25 -20.15 10.55
CA GLY A 274 16.02 -19.06 9.60
C GLY A 274 15.59 -19.54 8.22
N ILE A 275 14.62 -18.83 7.64
CA ILE A 275 14.03 -19.16 6.34
C ILE A 275 15.10 -19.18 5.24
N GLN A 276 15.18 -20.27 4.51
CA GLN A 276 15.97 -20.40 3.28
C GLN A 276 15.18 -19.76 2.12
N LEU A 277 15.50 -18.50 1.84
CA LEU A 277 14.72 -17.68 0.92
C LEU A 277 14.66 -18.24 -0.50
N ASP A 278 15.73 -18.86 -0.98
CA ASP A 278 15.78 -19.46 -2.32
C ASP A 278 14.76 -20.59 -2.49
N VAL A 279 14.52 -21.36 -1.42
CA VAL A 279 13.48 -22.41 -1.42
C VAL A 279 12.09 -21.78 -1.50
N VAL A 280 11.84 -20.69 -0.75
CA VAL A 280 10.56 -19.95 -0.83
C VAL A 280 10.36 -19.35 -2.22
N LYS A 281 11.40 -18.74 -2.80
CA LYS A 281 11.35 -18.18 -4.16
C LYS A 281 11.05 -19.26 -5.20
N ASP A 282 11.69 -20.41 -5.13
CA ASP A 282 11.43 -21.52 -6.06
C ASP A 282 9.98 -22.02 -5.96
N ILE A 283 9.47 -22.23 -4.74
CA ILE A 283 8.09 -22.66 -4.53
C ILE A 283 7.10 -21.61 -5.05
N LYS A 284 7.29 -20.34 -4.71
CA LYS A 284 6.27 -19.30 -4.96
C LYS A 284 6.38 -18.66 -6.34
N LEU A 285 7.58 -18.37 -6.80
CA LEU A 285 7.84 -17.71 -8.07
C LEU A 285 8.11 -18.72 -9.19
N GLY A 286 8.73 -19.87 -8.89
CA GLY A 286 9.05 -20.90 -9.85
C GLY A 286 7.81 -21.63 -10.35
N HIS A 287 7.03 -22.25 -9.47
CA HIS A 287 5.88 -23.09 -9.84
C HIS A 287 4.56 -22.76 -9.12
N ARG A 288 4.50 -21.63 -8.37
CA ARG A 288 3.31 -21.17 -7.64
C ARG A 288 2.73 -22.20 -6.65
N GLY A 289 3.63 -22.99 -6.04
CA GLY A 289 3.30 -24.02 -5.06
C GLY A 289 2.79 -23.46 -3.72
N ARG A 290 2.46 -24.37 -2.80
CA ARG A 290 2.05 -24.03 -1.45
C ARG A 290 3.25 -23.98 -0.51
N ILE A 291 3.21 -23.10 0.50
CA ILE A 291 4.33 -22.96 1.43
C ILE A 291 4.62 -24.24 2.22
N LYS A 292 3.66 -25.14 2.35
CA LYS A 292 3.83 -26.46 2.97
C LYS A 292 4.99 -27.26 2.39
N GLU A 293 5.25 -27.12 1.08
CA GLU A 293 6.36 -27.78 0.39
C GLU A 293 7.73 -27.42 0.99
N TYR A 294 7.85 -26.28 1.65
CA TYR A 294 9.07 -25.86 2.31
C TYR A 294 9.51 -26.86 3.39
N ALA A 295 8.56 -27.29 4.25
CA ALA A 295 8.85 -28.25 5.31
C ALA A 295 9.22 -29.65 4.79
N GLU A 296 8.78 -29.99 3.59
CA GLU A 296 9.17 -31.23 2.91
C GLU A 296 10.61 -31.17 2.36
N ARG A 297 11.10 -29.95 2.06
CA ARG A 297 12.40 -29.70 1.42
C ARG A 297 13.51 -29.29 2.40
N VAL A 298 13.14 -28.70 3.54
CA VAL A 298 14.09 -28.14 4.54
C VAL A 298 13.96 -28.90 5.85
N PRO A 299 14.87 -29.84 6.15
CA PRO A 299 14.86 -30.60 7.40
C PRO A 299 15.01 -29.67 8.63
N GLY A 300 14.19 -29.93 9.64
CA GLY A 300 14.19 -29.16 10.88
C GLY A 300 13.24 -27.97 10.88
N SER A 301 12.59 -27.67 9.77
CA SER A 301 11.45 -26.74 9.72
C SER A 301 10.14 -27.48 9.96
N GLU A 302 9.14 -26.73 10.41
CA GLU A 302 7.80 -27.24 10.72
C GLU A 302 6.74 -26.52 9.90
N TYR A 303 5.72 -27.25 9.48
CA TYR A 303 4.51 -26.68 8.89
C TYR A 303 3.36 -26.80 9.88
N HIS A 304 2.64 -25.70 10.07
CA HIS A 304 1.44 -25.63 10.91
C HIS A 304 0.24 -25.21 10.09
N GLU A 305 -0.89 -25.89 10.26
CA GLU A 305 -2.15 -25.49 9.62
C GLU A 305 -2.74 -24.25 10.31
N GLY A 306 -3.37 -23.38 9.51
CA GLY A 306 -3.96 -22.14 9.98
C GLY A 306 -2.94 -20.99 10.04
N CYS A 307 -3.16 -19.95 9.21
CA CYS A 307 -2.20 -18.85 9.04
C CYS A 307 -2.04 -17.97 10.30
N LYS A 308 -3.07 -17.85 11.16
CA LYS A 308 -3.02 -16.99 12.37
C LYS A 308 -1.99 -17.43 13.39
N GLY A 309 -1.64 -18.70 13.43
CA GLY A 309 -0.64 -19.25 14.35
C GLY A 309 0.75 -18.61 14.19
N VAL A 310 1.04 -17.97 13.07
CA VAL A 310 2.30 -17.27 12.82
C VAL A 310 2.60 -16.21 13.91
N TRP A 311 1.56 -15.58 14.47
CA TRP A 311 1.67 -14.54 15.49
C TRP A 311 1.94 -15.07 16.91
N THR A 312 1.94 -16.39 17.09
CA THR A 312 2.31 -17.02 18.37
C THR A 312 3.80 -17.39 18.45
N VAL A 313 4.54 -17.23 17.35
CA VAL A 313 5.98 -17.50 17.31
C VAL A 313 6.75 -16.38 18.01
N PRO A 314 7.65 -16.72 18.98
CA PRO A 314 8.48 -15.71 19.65
C PRO A 314 9.34 -14.92 18.68
N CYS A 315 9.32 -13.59 18.79
CA CYS A 315 10.09 -12.70 17.93
C CYS A 315 10.36 -11.35 18.59
N ASP A 316 11.34 -10.62 18.06
CA ASP A 316 11.59 -9.22 18.38
C ASP A 316 10.77 -8.28 17.49
N ILE A 317 10.61 -8.65 16.21
CA ILE A 317 9.98 -7.84 15.17
C ILE A 317 8.93 -8.66 14.44
N ALA A 318 7.73 -8.10 14.23
CA ALA A 318 6.68 -8.67 13.40
C ALA A 318 6.41 -7.77 12.18
N LEU A 319 6.44 -8.36 10.99
CA LEU A 319 6.15 -7.69 9.72
C LEU A 319 4.96 -8.37 9.03
N PRO A 320 3.73 -7.93 9.27
CA PRO A 320 2.55 -8.48 8.60
C PRO A 320 2.52 -8.07 7.12
N CYS A 321 2.70 -9.07 6.23
CA CYS A 321 2.87 -8.88 4.80
C CYS A 321 1.85 -9.66 3.94
N ALA A 322 0.80 -10.25 4.55
CA ALA A 322 -0.15 -11.09 3.84
C ALA A 322 -1.45 -10.35 3.47
N THR A 323 -2.33 -10.15 4.43
CA THR A 323 -3.69 -9.69 4.15
C THR A 323 -4.21 -8.67 5.17
N GLN A 324 -5.29 -7.99 4.77
CA GLN A 324 -6.05 -7.10 5.65
C GLN A 324 -6.62 -7.88 6.86
N ASN A 325 -6.61 -7.24 8.04
CA ASN A 325 -7.16 -7.76 9.31
C ASN A 325 -6.62 -9.14 9.70
N GLU A 326 -5.35 -9.42 9.41
CA GLU A 326 -4.72 -10.68 9.78
C GLU A 326 -4.26 -10.73 11.24
N ILE A 327 -4.10 -9.57 11.89
CA ILE A 327 -3.78 -9.45 13.31
C ILE A 327 -4.97 -8.84 14.04
N ASP A 328 -5.64 -9.66 14.83
CA ASP A 328 -6.69 -9.26 15.76
C ASP A 328 -6.12 -9.00 17.18
N GLU A 329 -6.97 -8.62 18.12
CA GLU A 329 -6.60 -8.33 19.50
C GLU A 329 -5.85 -9.51 20.18
N GLU A 330 -6.31 -10.75 19.96
CA GLU A 330 -5.70 -11.95 20.53
C GLU A 330 -4.31 -12.20 19.96
N SER A 331 -4.15 -12.06 18.66
CA SER A 331 -2.86 -12.18 17.97
C SER A 331 -1.87 -11.11 18.43
N ALA A 332 -2.34 -9.87 18.63
CA ALA A 332 -1.51 -8.78 19.13
C ALA A 332 -1.06 -9.03 20.59
N LYS A 333 -1.95 -9.52 21.45
CA LYS A 333 -1.60 -9.93 22.82
C LYS A 333 -0.57 -11.07 22.83
N ALA A 334 -0.70 -12.04 21.91
CA ALA A 334 0.26 -13.13 21.80
C ALA A 334 1.64 -12.62 21.38
N LEU A 335 1.72 -11.71 20.39
CA LEU A 335 2.97 -11.06 19.98
C LEU A 335 3.66 -10.37 21.17
N VAL A 336 2.92 -9.56 21.92
CA VAL A 336 3.45 -8.85 23.09
C VAL A 336 3.94 -9.82 24.17
N ALA A 337 3.14 -10.84 24.48
CA ALA A 337 3.50 -11.86 25.47
C ALA A 337 4.76 -12.65 25.09
N ASN A 338 5.01 -12.81 23.78
CA ASN A 338 6.16 -13.53 23.23
C ASN A 338 7.39 -12.62 22.98
N GLY A 339 7.37 -11.37 23.45
CA GLY A 339 8.51 -10.48 23.45
C GLY A 339 8.62 -9.56 22.23
N CYS A 340 7.63 -9.53 21.35
CA CYS A 340 7.62 -8.62 20.20
C CYS A 340 7.58 -7.16 20.67
N THR A 341 8.56 -6.38 20.23
CA THR A 341 8.68 -4.96 20.57
C THR A 341 8.46 -4.02 19.38
N VAL A 342 8.41 -4.55 18.16
CA VAL A 342 8.26 -3.79 16.92
C VAL A 342 7.27 -4.47 16.00
N VAL A 343 6.27 -3.74 15.55
CA VAL A 343 5.31 -4.17 14.51
C VAL A 343 5.26 -3.10 13.43
N CYS A 344 5.67 -3.43 12.18
CA CYS A 344 5.56 -2.52 11.04
C CYS A 344 4.82 -3.20 9.88
N GLU A 345 3.86 -2.52 9.31
CA GLU A 345 2.86 -3.10 8.42
C GLU A 345 3.28 -3.08 6.93
N GLY A 346 3.51 -4.26 6.35
CA GLY A 346 3.78 -4.43 4.93
C GLY A 346 2.52 -4.57 4.08
N ALA A 347 1.49 -5.25 4.58
CA ALA A 347 0.18 -5.31 3.95
C ALA A 347 -0.64 -4.02 4.19
N ASN A 348 -1.77 -3.87 3.50
CA ASN A 348 -2.69 -2.77 3.77
C ASN A 348 -3.63 -3.15 4.92
N MET A 349 -3.67 -2.34 5.98
CA MET A 349 -4.50 -2.53 7.17
C MET A 349 -4.46 -3.96 7.75
N PRO A 350 -3.29 -4.55 8.03
CA PRO A 350 -3.21 -5.92 8.52
C PRO A 350 -3.64 -6.05 9.99
N SER A 351 -3.50 -4.99 10.79
CA SER A 351 -3.92 -4.96 12.19
C SER A 351 -5.29 -4.32 12.35
N THR A 352 -6.13 -4.93 13.20
CA THR A 352 -7.42 -4.32 13.58
C THR A 352 -7.20 -3.15 14.55
N PRO A 353 -8.16 -2.23 14.73
CA PRO A 353 -8.07 -1.14 15.70
C PRO A 353 -7.78 -1.63 17.12
N GLU A 354 -8.35 -2.76 17.53
CA GLU A 354 -8.13 -3.39 18.82
C GLU A 354 -6.67 -3.88 18.96
N ALA A 355 -6.11 -4.45 17.89
CA ALA A 355 -4.70 -4.86 17.87
C ALA A 355 -3.76 -3.65 18.02
N ILE A 356 -4.04 -2.55 17.32
CA ILE A 356 -3.27 -1.30 17.43
C ILE A 356 -3.33 -0.75 18.87
N ALA A 357 -4.50 -0.79 19.52
CA ALA A 357 -4.63 -0.38 20.92
C ALA A 357 -3.76 -1.24 21.87
N VAL A 358 -3.63 -2.54 21.59
CA VAL A 358 -2.71 -3.43 22.34
C VAL A 358 -1.26 -2.97 22.16
N TYR A 359 -0.83 -2.64 20.93
CA TYR A 359 0.54 -2.17 20.68
C TYR A 359 0.82 -0.88 21.46
N GLN A 360 -0.07 0.10 21.37
CA GLN A 360 0.06 1.38 22.06
C GLN A 360 0.13 1.22 23.58
N SER A 361 -0.74 0.35 24.15
CA SER A 361 -0.79 0.12 25.60
C SER A 361 0.46 -0.59 26.16
N ASN A 362 1.20 -1.30 25.31
CA ASN A 362 2.36 -2.09 25.69
C ASN A 362 3.68 -1.51 25.18
N ASN A 363 3.69 -0.24 24.75
CA ASN A 363 4.88 0.45 24.23
C ASN A 363 5.58 -0.31 23.09
N VAL A 364 4.82 -1.00 22.22
CA VAL A 364 5.33 -1.59 21.00
C VAL A 364 5.55 -0.48 19.98
N LEU A 365 6.71 -0.44 19.32
CA LEU A 365 6.94 0.46 18.19
C LEU A 365 6.02 0.02 17.04
N TYR A 366 5.09 0.88 16.67
CA TYR A 366 4.11 0.57 15.64
C TYR A 366 4.32 1.46 14.40
N GLY A 367 4.59 0.83 13.26
CA GLY A 367 4.71 1.47 11.96
C GLY A 367 3.46 1.23 11.11
N PRO A 368 2.59 2.26 10.88
CA PRO A 368 1.33 2.09 10.18
C PRO A 368 1.53 1.80 8.69
N ALA A 369 0.64 1.03 8.08
CA ALA A 369 0.70 0.54 6.71
C ALA A 369 0.98 1.66 5.69
N LYS A 370 0.24 2.77 5.75
CA LYS A 370 0.37 3.86 4.78
C LYS A 370 1.77 4.50 4.72
N ALA A 371 2.52 4.43 5.82
CA ALA A 371 3.90 4.90 5.91
C ALA A 371 4.88 3.74 5.62
N ALA A 372 4.75 2.63 6.33
CA ALA A 372 5.70 1.52 6.28
C ALA A 372 5.73 0.81 4.91
N ASN A 373 4.60 0.69 4.22
CA ASN A 373 4.53 0.04 2.91
C ASN A 373 4.56 1.02 1.71
N ALA A 374 4.91 2.28 1.94
CA ALA A 374 4.96 3.30 0.88
C ALA A 374 6.06 3.06 -0.17
N GLY A 375 6.96 2.12 0.05
CA GLY A 375 8.07 1.82 -0.87
C GLY A 375 7.61 1.52 -2.31
N GLY A 376 6.52 0.76 -2.45
CA GLY A 376 5.97 0.43 -3.77
C GLY A 376 5.52 1.66 -4.56
N VAL A 377 4.82 2.59 -3.93
CA VAL A 377 4.40 3.84 -4.59
C VAL A 377 5.56 4.81 -4.75
N ALA A 378 6.54 4.81 -3.85
CA ALA A 378 7.76 5.60 -3.98
C ALA A 378 8.52 5.22 -5.26
N VAL A 379 8.80 3.93 -5.49
CA VAL A 379 9.46 3.49 -6.73
C VAL A 379 8.56 3.69 -7.95
N SER A 380 7.24 3.64 -7.82
CA SER A 380 6.35 4.05 -8.91
C SER A 380 6.54 5.53 -9.29
N GLY A 381 6.71 6.42 -8.31
CA GLY A 381 7.05 7.83 -8.56
C GLY A 381 8.43 8.01 -9.19
N LEU A 382 9.40 7.19 -8.77
CA LEU A 382 10.73 7.16 -9.41
C LEU A 382 10.66 6.65 -10.87
N GLU A 383 9.79 5.67 -11.17
CA GLU A 383 9.51 5.24 -12.53
C GLU A 383 8.92 6.38 -13.38
N MET A 384 7.98 7.15 -12.81
CA MET A 384 7.45 8.34 -13.49
C MET A 384 8.56 9.36 -13.80
N SER A 385 9.49 9.58 -12.87
CA SER A 385 10.64 10.47 -13.08
C SER A 385 11.55 9.96 -14.20
N GLN A 386 11.92 8.68 -14.18
CA GLN A 386 12.71 8.05 -15.23
C GLN A 386 12.04 8.16 -16.60
N ASN A 387 10.70 7.95 -16.66
CA ASN A 387 9.94 8.10 -17.91
C ASN A 387 9.93 9.54 -18.42
N SER A 388 9.87 10.53 -17.53
CA SER A 388 9.89 11.95 -17.89
C SER A 388 11.27 12.37 -18.44
N TYR A 389 12.34 11.87 -17.87
CA TYR A 389 13.71 12.10 -18.33
C TYR A 389 14.08 11.24 -19.57
N ARG A 390 13.33 10.17 -19.85
CA ARG A 390 13.66 9.12 -20.82
C ARG A 390 15.00 8.44 -20.53
N LEU A 391 15.30 8.23 -19.25
CA LEU A 391 16.48 7.55 -18.75
C LEU A 391 16.07 6.39 -17.86
N SER A 392 16.93 5.39 -17.76
CA SER A 392 16.83 4.31 -16.80
C SER A 392 17.92 4.44 -15.77
N TRP A 393 17.58 4.29 -14.49
CA TRP A 393 18.53 4.25 -13.39
C TRP A 393 18.94 2.81 -13.08
N THR A 394 20.11 2.62 -12.50
CA THR A 394 20.56 1.32 -12.02
C THR A 394 19.72 0.87 -10.81
N PHE A 395 19.85 -0.40 -10.46
CA PHE A 395 19.16 -0.93 -9.26
C PHE A 395 19.61 -0.18 -8.00
N GLU A 396 20.90 0.06 -7.85
CA GLU A 396 21.51 0.75 -6.72
C GLU A 396 21.05 2.21 -6.61
N GLU A 397 20.88 2.90 -7.74
CA GLU A 397 20.37 4.27 -7.77
C GLU A 397 18.90 4.32 -7.29
N VAL A 398 18.07 3.38 -7.75
CA VAL A 398 16.67 3.30 -7.34
C VAL A 398 16.55 2.88 -5.88
N ASP A 399 17.30 1.86 -5.44
CA ASP A 399 17.28 1.36 -4.05
C ASP A 399 17.80 2.43 -3.07
N GLY A 400 18.86 3.15 -3.43
CA GLY A 400 19.36 4.26 -2.62
C GLY A 400 18.35 5.41 -2.46
N LYS A 401 17.63 5.77 -3.53
CA LYS A 401 16.54 6.75 -3.47
C LYS A 401 15.36 6.23 -2.65
N LEU A 402 14.98 4.97 -2.81
CA LEU A 402 13.94 4.31 -2.01
C LEU A 402 14.28 4.38 -0.52
N LYS A 403 15.50 3.99 -0.14
CA LYS A 403 15.98 4.07 1.24
C LYS A 403 15.81 5.48 1.80
N SER A 404 16.33 6.48 1.09
CA SER A 404 16.23 7.90 1.53
C SER A 404 14.78 8.37 1.68
N ILE A 405 13.87 7.95 0.78
CA ILE A 405 12.45 8.28 0.89
C ILE A 405 11.84 7.66 2.15
N MET A 406 12.13 6.39 2.43
CA MET A 406 11.57 5.70 3.60
C MET A 406 12.09 6.27 4.93
N GLU A 407 13.39 6.63 4.98
CA GLU A 407 13.99 7.33 6.12
C GLU A 407 13.32 8.71 6.34
N ASN A 408 13.10 9.46 5.28
CA ASN A 408 12.42 10.75 5.34
C ASN A 408 10.94 10.62 5.78
N ILE A 409 10.25 9.54 5.42
CA ILE A 409 8.88 9.29 5.90
C ILE A 409 8.88 9.17 7.43
N VAL A 410 9.84 8.43 8.01
CA VAL A 410 9.97 8.32 9.48
C VAL A 410 10.26 9.69 10.10
N ALA A 411 11.25 10.41 9.58
CA ALA A 411 11.66 11.71 10.11
C ALA A 411 10.50 12.71 10.10
N ASN A 412 9.81 12.86 8.95
CA ASN A 412 8.68 13.78 8.79
C ASN A 412 7.48 13.37 9.68
N SER A 413 7.23 12.08 9.85
CA SER A 413 6.18 11.59 10.74
C SER A 413 6.50 11.90 12.21
N LEU A 414 7.72 11.72 12.64
CA LEU A 414 8.13 12.04 14.01
C LEU A 414 8.11 13.56 14.28
N GLU A 415 8.53 14.38 13.32
CA GLU A 415 8.47 15.82 13.42
C GLU A 415 7.01 16.30 13.55
N ALA A 416 6.11 15.80 12.71
CA ALA A 416 4.69 16.13 12.79
C ALA A 416 4.06 15.63 14.11
N ALA A 417 4.37 14.41 14.55
CA ALA A 417 3.88 13.90 15.83
C ALA A 417 4.29 14.81 16.99
N LYS A 418 5.54 15.25 17.01
CA LYS A 418 6.07 16.19 18.03
C LYS A 418 5.38 17.55 17.94
N GLU A 419 5.22 18.11 16.74
CA GLU A 419 4.55 19.39 16.51
C GLU A 419 3.13 19.39 17.06
N TYR A 420 2.40 18.28 16.89
CA TYR A 420 1.01 18.17 17.34
C TYR A 420 0.84 17.54 18.72
N GLY A 421 1.93 17.40 19.51
CA GLY A 421 1.89 17.01 20.92
C GLY A 421 1.79 15.51 21.18
N HIS A 422 2.14 14.69 20.21
CA HIS A 422 2.13 13.21 20.27
C HIS A 422 3.51 12.64 19.94
N GLU A 423 4.55 13.14 20.62
CA GLU A 423 5.93 12.75 20.34
C GLU A 423 6.13 11.23 20.33
N GLY A 424 6.69 10.69 19.26
CA GLY A 424 6.94 9.27 19.06
C GLY A 424 5.78 8.48 18.43
N ASP A 425 4.59 9.05 18.26
CA ASP A 425 3.45 8.40 17.61
C ASP A 425 3.57 8.48 16.08
N LEU A 426 4.11 7.41 15.48
CA LEU A 426 4.28 7.31 14.03
C LEU A 426 2.94 7.26 13.28
N MET A 427 1.85 6.79 13.89
CA MET A 427 0.55 6.70 13.25
C MET A 427 -0.08 8.09 13.09
N LEU A 428 -0.18 8.84 14.19
CA LEU A 428 -0.66 10.23 14.14
C LEU A 428 0.27 11.07 13.27
N GLY A 429 1.59 10.92 13.44
CA GLY A 429 2.57 11.68 12.69
C GLY A 429 2.49 11.46 11.18
N ALA A 430 2.30 10.22 10.72
CA ALA A 430 2.13 9.93 9.29
C ALA A 430 0.85 10.56 8.73
N ASN A 431 -0.27 10.46 9.44
CA ASN A 431 -1.51 11.10 9.02
C ASN A 431 -1.37 12.63 8.97
N ALA A 432 -0.79 13.23 10.02
CA ALA A 432 -0.58 14.68 10.09
C ALA A 432 0.38 15.19 9.00
N ALA A 433 1.56 14.56 8.85
CA ALA A 433 2.55 14.95 7.84
C ALA A 433 1.97 14.85 6.41
N GLY A 434 1.29 13.74 6.11
CA GLY A 434 0.65 13.53 4.82
C GLY A 434 -0.45 14.55 4.54
N PHE A 435 -1.30 14.82 5.54
CA PHE A 435 -2.41 15.76 5.42
C PHE A 435 -1.94 17.22 5.27
N VAL A 436 -1.06 17.70 6.13
CA VAL A 436 -0.61 19.11 6.14
C VAL A 436 -0.04 19.54 4.80
N LYS A 437 0.76 18.68 4.16
CA LYS A 437 1.31 18.96 2.84
C LYS A 437 0.21 19.16 1.79
N VAL A 438 -0.80 18.27 1.77
CA VAL A 438 -1.93 18.35 0.83
C VAL A 438 -2.82 19.56 1.17
N ALA A 439 -3.14 19.77 2.44
CA ALA A 439 -3.96 20.88 2.92
C ALA A 439 -3.35 22.24 2.53
N ASN A 440 -2.05 22.42 2.78
CA ASN A 440 -1.33 23.65 2.41
C ASN A 440 -1.36 23.88 0.88
N ALA A 441 -1.18 22.84 0.08
CA ALA A 441 -1.30 22.94 -1.37
C ALA A 441 -2.72 23.32 -1.80
N MET A 442 -3.75 22.71 -1.19
CA MET A 442 -5.16 23.04 -1.46
C MET A 442 -5.51 24.50 -1.08
N VAL A 443 -4.97 25.00 0.03
CA VAL A 443 -5.16 26.40 0.45
C VAL A 443 -4.46 27.35 -0.52
N ALA A 444 -3.21 27.04 -0.89
CA ALA A 444 -2.40 27.90 -1.77
C ALA A 444 -2.97 27.97 -3.21
N GLN A 445 -3.60 26.91 -3.69
CA GLN A 445 -4.21 26.86 -5.02
C GLN A 445 -5.62 27.44 -5.08
N GLY A 446 -6.23 27.70 -3.93
CA GLY A 446 -7.58 28.23 -3.84
C GLY A 446 -8.67 27.16 -3.92
N VAL A 447 -9.89 27.59 -4.19
CA VAL A 447 -11.05 26.69 -4.34
C VAL A 447 -11.18 26.34 -5.83
N LEU A 448 -10.85 25.11 -6.16
CA LEU A 448 -10.87 24.57 -7.51
C LEU A 448 -12.04 23.60 -7.68
#